data_78ae56e1e025914b4a664e44cc38cebf
#
_entry.id   78ae56e1e025914b4a664e44cc38cebf
#
_cell.length_a   1.000
_cell.length_b   1.000
_cell.length_c   1.000
_cell.angle_alpha   90.00
_cell.angle_beta   90.00
_cell.angle_gamma   90.00
#
_symmetry.space_group_name_H-M   'P 1'
#
loop_
_entity.id
_entity.type
_entity.pdbx_description
1 polymer ?
#
loop_
_entity_poly.entity_id
_entity_poly.type
_entity_poly.pdbx_seq_one_letter_code
_entity_poly.pdbx_strand_id
1 'polypeptide(L)'
;MLNNQGNRVICPYCGYRLPIWYSSNSNCKEISVICKGRSCKKSFNLIVKDGVQKNLVPDDDTISAFQQVFGSDYKKHILDVFGVDI
;
A
#
# COMPACT_ATOMS: atom_id res chain seq x y z
N MET A 1 -27.47 2.15 -5.98
CA MET A 1 -26.89 2.22 -5.70
C MET A 1 -26.18 2.16 -5.34
N LEU A 2 -26.04 2.13 -5.63
CA LEU A 2 -25.31 2.18 -5.43
C LEU A 2 -24.40 2.06 -5.06
N ASN A 3 -24.01 2.21 -5.05
CA ASN A 3 -23.06 2.15 -4.75
C ASN A 3 -22.21 2.38 -4.03
N ASN A 4 -22.46 2.91 -3.79
CA ASN A 4 -21.59 3.06 -3.07
C ASN A 4 -20.81 2.37 -2.33
N GLN A 5 -20.55 2.22 -2.47
CA GLN A 5 -19.91 1.14 -1.78
C GLN A 5 -18.42 1.34 -1.55
N GLY A 6 -17.88 2.46 -1.75
CA GLY A 6 -16.52 2.78 -1.49
C GLY A 6 -15.52 2.18 -2.50
N ASN A 7 -14.24 2.29 -2.19
CA ASN A 7 -13.16 1.91 -3.08
C ASN A 7 -12.61 0.53 -2.73
N ARG A 8 -12.05 -0.14 -3.71
CA ARG A 8 -11.49 -1.46 -3.55
C ARG A 8 -9.99 -1.39 -3.32
N VAL A 9 -9.48 -2.20 -2.40
CA VAL A 9 -8.04 -2.26 -2.11
C VAL A 9 -7.32 -2.86 -3.30
N ILE A 10 -6.21 -2.24 -3.68
CA ILE A 10 -5.39 -2.65 -4.83
C ILE A 10 -4.01 -3.03 -4.32
N CYS A 11 -3.53 -4.19 -4.75
CA CYS A 11 -2.17 -4.61 -4.42
C CYS A 11 -1.16 -3.66 -5.04
N PRO A 12 -0.24 -3.07 -4.25
CA PRO A 12 0.73 -2.14 -4.80
C PRO A 12 1.82 -2.81 -5.64
N TYR A 13 1.94 -4.12 -5.54
CA TYR A 13 2.98 -4.85 -6.28
C TYR A 13 2.53 -5.27 -7.69
N CYS A 14 1.27 -5.71 -7.83
CA CYS A 14 0.81 -6.27 -9.09
C CYS A 14 -0.48 -5.63 -9.62
N GLY A 15 -1.12 -4.77 -8.83
CA GLY A 15 -2.35 -4.12 -9.24
C GLY A 15 -3.60 -4.96 -9.12
N TYR A 16 -3.51 -6.15 -8.49
CA TYR A 16 -4.67 -7.01 -8.31
C TYR A 16 -5.70 -6.34 -7.41
N ARG A 17 -6.96 -6.38 -7.82
CA ARG A 17 -8.06 -5.84 -7.02
C ARG A 17 -8.52 -6.85 -5.99
N LEU A 18 -8.25 -6.55 -4.73
CA LEU A 18 -8.57 -7.44 -3.63
C LEU A 18 -10.05 -7.33 -3.26
N PRO A 19 -10.64 -8.42 -2.74
CA PRO A 19 -12.05 -8.38 -2.30
C PRO A 19 -12.20 -7.67 -0.95
N ILE A 20 -11.63 -6.49 -0.84
CA ILE A 20 -11.64 -5.66 0.37
C ILE A 20 -12.02 -4.26 -0.05
N TRP A 21 -13.02 -3.68 0.62
CA TRP A 21 -13.51 -2.36 0.30
C TRP A 21 -13.33 -1.42 1.49
N TYR A 22 -13.16 -0.14 1.21
CA TYR A 22 -13.12 0.89 2.22
C TYR A 22 -13.99 2.07 1.76
N SER A 23 -14.54 2.82 2.72
CA SER A 23 -15.43 3.93 2.41
C SER A 23 -14.65 5.20 2.10
N SER A 24 -15.34 6.21 1.55
CA SER A 24 -14.72 7.46 1.13
C SER A 24 -14.16 8.29 2.30
N ASN A 25 -14.51 7.94 3.54
CA ASN A 25 -13.98 8.63 4.71
C ASN A 25 -13.19 7.69 5.62
N SER A 26 -12.78 6.54 5.10
CA SER A 26 -11.97 5.60 5.86
C SER A 26 -10.56 6.11 6.06
N ASN A 27 -10.03 5.80 7.24
CA ASN A 27 -8.63 6.04 7.57
C ASN A 27 -8.11 4.79 8.26
N CYS A 28 -7.08 4.19 7.71
CA CYS A 28 -6.47 3.01 8.34
C CYS A 28 -4.98 2.96 8.01
N LYS A 29 -4.24 2.34 8.91
CA LYS A 29 -2.81 2.18 8.79
C LYS A 29 -2.42 0.89 9.52
N GLU A 30 -1.37 0.25 9.03
CA GLU A 30 -0.80 -0.93 9.66
C GLU A 30 -1.73 -2.14 9.66
N ILE A 31 -2.67 -2.19 8.71
CA ILE A 31 -3.49 -3.38 8.49
C ILE A 31 -2.75 -4.28 7.52
N SER A 32 -2.38 -5.46 7.99
CA SER A 32 -1.65 -6.42 7.17
C SER A 32 -2.59 -7.08 6.17
N VAL A 33 -2.25 -7.02 4.90
CA VAL A 33 -3.05 -7.57 3.81
C VAL A 33 -2.15 -8.44 2.94
N ILE A 34 -2.67 -9.59 2.52
CA ILE A 34 -1.95 -10.49 1.63
C ILE A 34 -2.64 -10.48 0.28
N CYS A 35 -1.87 -10.23 -0.78
CA CYS A 35 -2.39 -10.25 -2.14
C CYS A 35 -2.84 -11.66 -2.52
N LYS A 36 -4.02 -11.76 -3.10
CA LYS A 36 -4.57 -13.05 -3.55
C LYS A 36 -4.35 -13.32 -5.02
N GLY A 37 -3.56 -12.48 -5.67
CA GLY A 37 -3.19 -12.70 -7.07
C GLY A 37 -2.37 -13.97 -7.22
N ARG A 38 -2.51 -14.61 -8.38
CA ARG A 38 -1.92 -15.93 -8.62
C ARG A 38 -0.41 -15.97 -8.44
N SER A 39 0.28 -14.95 -8.92
CA SER A 39 1.73 -14.94 -8.94
C SER A 39 2.35 -13.97 -7.94
N CYS A 40 1.56 -13.14 -7.30
CA CYS A 40 2.08 -12.14 -6.37
C CYS A 40 2.20 -12.67 -4.96
N LYS A 41 1.08 -12.88 -4.30
CA LYS A 41 0.95 -13.40 -2.93
C LYS A 41 1.82 -12.69 -1.91
N LYS A 42 2.22 -11.45 -2.20
CA LYS A 42 3.01 -10.66 -1.29
C LYS A 42 2.12 -9.96 -0.28
N SER A 43 2.66 -9.70 0.90
CA SER A 43 1.94 -8.96 1.93
C SER A 43 2.36 -7.49 1.93
N PHE A 44 1.45 -6.64 2.39
CA PHE A 44 1.74 -5.23 2.54
C PHE A 44 0.88 -4.67 3.67
N ASN A 45 1.27 -3.52 4.21
CA ASN A 45 0.48 -2.82 5.21
C ASN A 45 -0.43 -1.82 4.50
N LEU A 46 -1.73 -2.04 4.61
CA LEU A 46 -2.71 -1.17 3.97
C LEU A 46 -2.69 0.21 4.62
N ILE A 47 -2.56 1.23 3.80
CA ILE A 47 -2.60 2.63 4.23
C ILE A 47 -3.70 3.32 3.44
N VAL A 48 -4.73 3.78 4.15
CA VAL A 48 -5.84 4.54 3.56
C VAL A 48 -6.00 5.83 4.34
N LYS A 49 -6.07 6.93 3.62
CA LYS A 49 -6.29 8.24 4.23
C LYS A 49 -7.36 8.98 3.43
N ASP A 50 -8.40 9.40 4.15
CA ASP A 50 -9.55 10.13 3.57
C ASP A 50 -10.17 9.39 2.39
N GLY A 51 -10.28 8.07 2.52
CA GLY A 51 -10.90 7.23 1.51
C GLY A 51 -10.04 7.00 0.28
N VAL A 52 -8.73 7.23 0.39
CA VAL A 52 -7.79 7.00 -0.71
C VAL A 52 -6.66 6.10 -0.23
N GLN A 53 -6.45 5.00 -0.94
CA GLN A 53 -5.33 4.12 -0.64
C GLN A 53 -4.02 4.79 -1.05
N LYS A 54 -3.08 4.85 -0.11
CA LYS A 54 -1.79 5.52 -0.31
C LYS A 54 -0.65 4.57 -0.63
N ASN A 55 -0.91 3.28 -0.63
CA ASN A 55 0.12 2.29 -0.93
C ASN A 55 0.64 2.45 -2.35
N LEU A 56 1.96 2.45 -2.48
CA LEU A 56 2.62 2.59 -3.78
C LEU A 56 4.01 1.98 -3.69
N VAL A 57 4.38 1.18 -4.65
CA VAL A 57 5.75 0.67 -4.72
C VAL A 57 6.63 1.81 -5.24
N PRO A 58 7.62 2.27 -4.45
CA PRO A 58 8.47 3.38 -4.88
C PRO A 58 9.36 2.97 -6.05
N ASP A 59 9.66 3.94 -6.91
CA ASP A 59 10.60 3.71 -8.01
C ASP A 59 12.05 3.79 -7.52
N ASP A 60 13.00 3.52 -8.41
CA ASP A 60 14.41 3.49 -8.05
C ASP A 60 14.90 4.84 -7.54
N ASP A 61 14.42 5.94 -8.13
CA ASP A 61 14.80 7.28 -7.70
C ASP A 61 14.35 7.57 -6.29
N THR A 62 13.13 7.17 -5.95
CA THR A 62 12.60 7.32 -4.60
C THR A 62 13.37 6.47 -3.61
N ILE A 63 13.68 5.23 -3.98
CA ILE A 63 14.48 4.34 -3.13
C ILE A 63 15.86 4.93 -2.88
N SER A 64 16.51 5.44 -3.91
CA SER A 64 17.82 6.09 -3.76
C SER A 64 17.75 7.29 -2.81
N ALA A 65 16.71 8.10 -2.94
CA ALA A 65 16.54 9.26 -2.05
C ALA A 65 16.40 8.81 -0.59
N PHE A 66 15.61 7.77 -0.36
CA PHE A 66 15.46 7.23 1.00
C PHE A 66 16.76 6.66 1.54
N GLN A 67 17.55 5.99 0.69
CA GLN A 67 18.86 5.48 1.09
C GLN A 67 19.80 6.61 1.51
N GLN A 68 19.79 7.71 0.78
CA GLN A 68 20.64 8.85 1.10
C GLN A 68 20.24 9.56 2.38
N VAL A 69 18.94 9.65 2.63
CA VAL A 69 18.41 10.36 3.81
C VAL A 69 18.49 9.49 5.06
N PHE A 70 18.12 8.23 4.97
CA PHE A 70 17.95 7.34 6.12
C PHE A 70 19.06 6.29 6.25
N GLY A 71 19.91 6.14 5.25
CA GLY A 71 20.97 5.14 5.29
C GLY A 71 20.44 3.72 5.33
N SER A 72 20.98 2.89 6.21
CA SER A 72 20.59 1.48 6.28
C SER A 72 19.17 1.25 6.77
N ASP A 73 18.53 2.25 7.36
CA ASP A 73 17.15 2.14 7.86
C ASP A 73 16.12 2.52 6.80
N TYR A 74 16.53 2.77 5.58
CA TYR A 74 15.62 3.24 4.53
C TYR A 74 14.44 2.31 4.30
N LYS A 75 14.62 1.01 4.44
CA LYS A 75 13.53 0.03 4.25
C LYS A 75 12.42 0.21 5.27
N LYS A 76 12.76 0.48 6.52
CA LYS A 76 11.78 0.76 7.57
C LYS A 76 10.94 1.98 7.24
N HIS A 77 11.58 3.02 6.73
CA HIS A 77 10.89 4.25 6.38
C HIS A 77 10.00 4.06 5.15
N ILE A 78 10.43 3.27 4.19
CA ILE A 78 9.59 2.95 3.03
C ILE A 78 8.35 2.16 3.47
N LEU A 79 8.54 1.18 4.36
CA LEU A 79 7.40 0.43 4.89
C LEU A 79 6.42 1.33 5.63
N ASP A 80 6.93 2.30 6.41
CA ASP A 80 6.09 3.22 7.16
C ASP A 80 5.33 4.18 6.24
N VAL A 81 5.97 4.68 5.20
CA VAL A 81 5.39 5.69 4.32
C VAL A 81 4.50 5.06 3.23
N PHE A 82 4.96 3.99 2.61
CA PHE A 82 4.28 3.37 1.48
C PHE A 82 3.55 2.08 1.85
N GLY A 83 3.87 1.50 3.00
CA GLY A 83 3.26 0.25 3.42
C GLY A 83 3.72 -0.96 2.63
N VAL A 84 4.82 -0.87 1.91
CA VAL A 84 5.34 -1.96 1.11
C VAL A 84 6.74 -2.36 1.60
N ASP A 85 7.03 -3.65 1.50
CA ASP A 85 8.32 -4.22 1.86
C ASP A 85 9.12 -4.48 0.58
N ILE A 86 10.27 -3.88 0.48
CA ILE A 86 11.13 -3.99 -0.70
C ILE A 86 12.45 -4.66 -0.40
#